data_ae2baa40f74dcba9907300a37b77e9c1
#
_entry.id   ae2baa40f74dcba9907300a37b77e9c1
#
_cell.length_a   1.000
_cell.length_b   1.000
_cell.length_c   1.000
_cell.angle_alpha   90.00
_cell.angle_beta   90.00
_cell.angle_gamma   90.00
#
_symmetry.space_group_name_H-M   'P 1'
#
loop_
_entity.id
_entity.type
_entity.pdbx_description
1 polymer ?
#
loop_
_entity_poly.entity_id
_entity_poly.type
_entity_poly.pdbx_seq_one_letter_code
_entity_poly.pdbx_strand_id
1 'polypeptide(L)'
;MKQTLLTSFAAFALLVATSAWAADTHTSTKFEGAKANKGTVTHAVQNGKNILTLSDDFKTPETPAPHWQVVDSKGNTYLLNRLVIKGDKFNKSIAVPSYVQDIAKVQIWCAWAEANLGEASFDKPIQLAGK
;
A
#
# COMPACT_ATOMS: atom_id res chain seq x y z
N MET A 1 -46.92 50.46 22.96
CA MET A 1 -45.88 50.23 21.96
C MET A 1 -45.10 48.99 22.36
N LYS A 2 -45.34 47.96 21.68
CA LYS A 2 -44.59 46.69 21.90
C LYS A 2 -43.54 46.57 20.85
N GLN A 3 -42.29 46.69 21.26
CA GLN A 3 -41.19 46.36 20.40
C GLN A 3 -40.91 44.87 20.48
N THR A 4 -41.24 44.19 19.44
CA THR A 4 -40.81 42.80 19.30
C THR A 4 -39.35 42.78 18.88
N LEU A 5 -38.49 42.48 19.82
CA LEU A 5 -37.11 42.16 19.52
C LEU A 5 -37.08 40.80 18.85
N LEU A 6 -36.96 40.81 17.54
CA LEU A 6 -36.59 39.62 16.80
C LEU A 6 -35.11 39.38 17.01
N THR A 7 -34.80 38.57 18.01
CA THR A 7 -33.46 38.03 18.11
C THR A 7 -33.28 36.97 17.02
N SER A 8 -32.69 37.40 15.92
CA SER A 8 -32.17 36.44 14.95
C SER A 8 -31.07 35.62 15.61
N PHE A 9 -31.44 34.42 16.02
CA PHE A 9 -30.44 33.41 16.27
C PHE A 9 -29.87 32.97 14.92
N ALA A 10 -28.78 33.58 14.52
CA ALA A 10 -27.95 33.00 13.50
C ALA A 10 -27.34 31.72 14.07
N ALA A 11 -27.97 30.61 13.77
CA ALA A 11 -27.35 29.33 14.00
C ALA A 11 -26.10 29.25 13.12
N PHE A 12 -24.98 29.59 13.70
CA PHE A 12 -23.71 29.29 13.10
C PHE A 12 -23.58 27.77 13.16
N ALA A 13 -24.01 27.11 12.09
CA ALA A 13 -23.63 25.74 11.87
C ALA A 13 -22.13 25.76 11.62
N LEU A 14 -21.35 25.52 12.67
CA LEU A 14 -19.94 25.25 12.51
C LEU A 14 -19.85 23.95 11.73
N LEU A 15 -19.75 24.07 10.41
CA LEU A 15 -19.32 22.96 9.60
C LEU A 15 -17.87 22.72 9.97
N VAL A 16 -17.64 21.88 10.97
CA VAL A 16 -16.35 21.29 11.17
C VAL A 16 -16.14 20.39 9.98
N ALA A 17 -15.57 20.94 8.91
CA ALA A 17 -14.99 20.11 7.89
C ALA A 17 -13.86 19.37 8.58
N THR A 18 -14.16 18.21 9.13
CA THR A 18 -13.14 17.24 9.38
C THR A 18 -12.59 16.90 8.01
N SER A 19 -11.52 17.61 7.62
CA SER A 19 -10.67 17.09 6.57
C SER A 19 -10.17 15.76 7.10
N ALA A 20 -10.93 14.70 6.80
CA ALA A 20 -10.37 13.39 6.88
C ALA A 20 -9.14 13.43 5.98
N TRP A 21 -7.98 13.49 6.60
CA TRP A 21 -6.74 13.20 5.92
C TRP A 21 -6.88 11.76 5.45
N ALA A 22 -7.54 11.60 4.28
CA ALA A 22 -7.41 10.36 3.56
C ALA A 22 -5.93 10.25 3.28
N ALA A 23 -5.24 9.44 4.09
CA ALA A 23 -3.89 9.05 3.79
C ALA A 23 -3.90 8.65 2.33
N ASP A 24 -3.09 9.31 1.50
CA ASP A 24 -3.00 8.99 0.09
C ASP A 24 -2.77 7.50 -0.06
N THR A 25 -3.75 6.82 -0.63
CA THR A 25 -3.66 5.40 -0.89
C THR A 25 -3.29 5.23 -2.35
N HIS A 26 -2.30 4.41 -2.60
CA HIS A 26 -1.84 4.12 -3.96
C HIS A 26 -2.10 2.64 -4.25
N THR A 27 -2.76 2.37 -5.36
CA THR A 27 -3.04 1.01 -5.80
C THR A 27 -2.28 0.72 -7.09
N SER A 28 -1.60 -0.42 -7.11
CA SER A 28 -0.83 -0.87 -8.27
C SER A 28 -1.71 -1.39 -9.40
N THR A 29 -1.09 -1.65 -10.54
CA THR A 29 -1.68 -2.51 -11.57
C THR A 29 -1.82 -3.93 -11.03
N LYS A 30 -2.57 -4.77 -11.75
CA LYS A 30 -2.65 -6.20 -11.46
C LYS A 30 -1.27 -6.85 -11.61
N PHE A 31 -0.97 -7.81 -10.74
CA PHE A 31 0.22 -8.64 -10.92
C PHE A 31 0.20 -9.36 -12.26
N GLU A 32 1.32 -9.36 -12.94
CA GLU A 32 1.55 -10.08 -14.18
C GLU A 32 2.90 -10.79 -14.13
N GLY A 33 2.93 -12.04 -14.52
CA GLY A 33 4.16 -12.82 -14.53
C GLY A 33 3.94 -14.30 -14.75
N ALA A 34 4.99 -15.07 -14.57
CA ALA A 34 4.96 -16.51 -14.80
C ALA A 34 4.09 -17.27 -13.79
N LYS A 35 4.04 -16.79 -12.55
CA LYS A 35 3.35 -17.47 -11.45
C LYS A 35 2.41 -16.58 -10.64
N ALA A 36 2.62 -15.27 -10.61
CA ALA A 36 1.77 -14.32 -9.92
C ALA A 36 1.04 -13.47 -10.96
N ASN A 37 -0.26 -13.74 -11.15
CA ASN A 37 -1.06 -13.15 -12.22
C ASN A 37 -2.39 -12.60 -11.74
N LYS A 38 -2.57 -12.43 -10.44
CA LYS A 38 -3.83 -12.03 -9.86
C LYS A 38 -3.62 -11.14 -8.66
N GLY A 39 -4.50 -10.17 -8.50
CA GLY A 39 -4.44 -9.25 -7.37
C GLY A 39 -3.62 -8.01 -7.62
N THR A 40 -3.66 -7.11 -6.67
CA THR A 40 -2.97 -5.82 -6.67
C THR A 40 -2.29 -5.59 -5.33
N VAL A 41 -1.47 -4.54 -5.26
CA VAL A 41 -0.87 -4.06 -4.01
C VAL A 41 -1.37 -2.66 -3.74
N THR A 42 -1.73 -2.40 -2.51
CA THR A 42 -2.07 -1.07 -2.03
C THR A 42 -0.99 -0.56 -1.08
N HIS A 43 -0.58 0.67 -1.28
CA HIS A 43 0.30 1.39 -0.35
C HIS A 43 -0.53 2.38 0.46
N ALA A 44 -0.30 2.40 1.76
CA ALA A 44 -0.86 3.39 2.67
C ALA A 44 0.12 3.71 3.80
N VAL A 45 0.01 4.89 4.38
CA VAL A 45 0.77 5.24 5.58
C VAL A 45 -0.13 5.00 6.79
N GLN A 46 0.34 4.18 7.71
CA GLN A 46 -0.37 3.85 8.94
C GLN A 46 0.58 4.02 10.13
N ASN A 47 0.20 4.86 11.08
CA ASN A 47 1.03 5.15 12.26
C ASN A 47 2.48 5.56 11.89
N GLY A 48 2.62 6.37 10.84
CA GLY A 48 3.92 6.81 10.36
C GLY A 48 4.72 5.77 9.59
N LYS A 49 4.15 4.60 9.33
CA LYS A 49 4.82 3.52 8.60
C LYS A 49 4.21 3.35 7.22
N ASN A 50 5.05 3.08 6.25
CA ASN A 50 4.62 2.74 4.89
C ASN A 50 4.24 1.26 4.85
N ILE A 51 2.97 0.99 4.58
CA ILE A 51 2.42 -0.36 4.58
C ILE A 51 2.02 -0.75 3.16
N LEU A 52 2.46 -1.93 2.74
CA LEU A 52 2.01 -2.55 1.51
C LEU A 52 1.07 -3.69 1.86
N THR A 53 -0.06 -3.75 1.18
CA THR A 53 -1.07 -4.79 1.41
C THR A 53 -1.50 -5.41 0.10
N LEU A 54 -1.50 -6.73 0.04
CA LEU A 54 -2.02 -7.49 -1.10
C LEU A 54 -3.55 -7.47 -1.08
N SER A 55 -4.16 -7.43 -2.26
CA SER A 55 -5.62 -7.52 -2.37
C SER A 55 -6.13 -8.90 -1.97
N ASP A 56 -7.43 -8.99 -1.66
CA ASP A 56 -8.04 -10.24 -1.20
C ASP A 56 -8.04 -11.33 -2.28
N ASP A 57 -8.02 -10.93 -3.54
CA ASP A 57 -7.99 -11.86 -4.67
C ASP A 57 -6.58 -12.29 -5.07
N PHE A 58 -5.55 -11.78 -4.38
CA PHE A 58 -4.17 -12.24 -4.61
C PHE A 58 -4.04 -13.72 -4.27
N LYS A 59 -3.41 -14.46 -5.17
CA LYS A 59 -3.15 -15.87 -4.97
C LYS A 59 -1.65 -16.09 -4.83
N THR A 60 -1.24 -16.67 -3.70
CA THR A 60 0.18 -16.97 -3.43
C THR A 60 0.67 -18.04 -4.40
N PRO A 61 1.76 -17.79 -5.14
CA PRO A 61 2.35 -18.80 -6.00
C PRO A 61 2.87 -20.00 -5.20
N GLU A 62 2.65 -21.18 -5.73
CA GLU A 62 3.17 -22.43 -5.16
C GLU A 62 4.64 -22.60 -5.54
N THR A 63 5.53 -21.95 -4.81
CA THR A 63 6.97 -22.05 -5.01
C THR A 63 7.66 -22.20 -3.65
N PRO A 64 8.92 -22.70 -3.59
CA PRO A 64 9.57 -22.98 -2.32
C PRO A 64 9.79 -21.76 -1.42
N ALA A 65 10.04 -20.59 -1.98
CA ALA A 65 10.42 -19.43 -1.18
C ALA A 65 9.94 -18.09 -1.78
N PRO A 66 8.60 -17.88 -1.91
CA PRO A 66 8.10 -16.61 -2.41
C PRO A 66 8.29 -15.51 -1.36
N HIS A 67 8.80 -14.37 -1.81
CA HIS A 67 9.10 -13.19 -0.99
C HIS A 67 8.50 -11.93 -1.62
N TRP A 68 8.23 -10.96 -0.78
CA TRP A 68 8.04 -9.59 -1.21
C TRP A 68 9.37 -9.04 -1.70
N GLN A 69 9.36 -8.35 -2.82
CA GLN A 69 10.49 -7.58 -3.31
C GLN A 69 9.98 -6.27 -3.89
N VAL A 70 10.64 -5.18 -3.57
CA VAL A 70 10.28 -3.89 -4.13
C VAL A 70 11.39 -3.38 -5.03
N VAL A 71 11.01 -2.62 -6.04
CA VAL A 71 11.94 -2.00 -6.99
C VAL A 71 11.70 -0.50 -6.92
N ASP A 72 12.77 0.26 -6.71
CA ASP A 72 12.70 1.71 -6.67
C ASP A 72 12.73 2.31 -8.09
N SER A 73 12.60 3.63 -8.18
CA SER A 73 12.62 4.34 -9.46
C SER A 73 13.95 4.26 -10.20
N LYS A 74 15.03 3.90 -9.51
CA LYS A 74 16.36 3.74 -10.08
C LYS A 74 16.66 2.30 -10.50
N GLY A 75 15.72 1.39 -10.27
CA GLY A 75 15.88 -0.03 -10.59
C GLY A 75 16.55 -0.85 -9.50
N ASN A 76 16.82 -0.29 -8.32
CA ASN A 76 17.34 -1.05 -7.20
C ASN A 76 16.26 -1.96 -6.64
N THR A 77 16.64 -3.19 -6.31
CA THR A 77 15.74 -4.18 -5.74
C THR A 77 16.03 -4.39 -4.25
N TYR A 78 14.96 -4.56 -3.48
CA TYR A 78 15.04 -4.80 -2.04
C TYR A 78 14.22 -6.02 -1.72
N LEU A 79 14.88 -7.11 -1.35
CA LEU A 79 14.22 -8.33 -0.91
C LEU A 79 13.68 -8.08 0.49
N LEU A 80 12.39 -8.30 0.68
CA LEU A 80 11.71 -8.04 1.94
C LEU A 80 11.20 -9.34 2.57
N ASN A 81 10.10 -9.25 3.29
CA ASN A 81 9.56 -10.36 4.06
C ASN A 81 9.22 -11.58 3.21
N ARG A 82 9.41 -12.73 3.79
CA ARG A 82 8.90 -13.97 3.22
C ARG A 82 7.38 -13.89 3.10
N LEU A 83 6.84 -14.33 1.98
CA LEU A 83 5.40 -14.25 1.74
C LEU A 83 4.66 -15.33 2.53
N VAL A 84 5.12 -16.57 2.46
CA VAL A 84 4.52 -17.69 3.19
C VAL A 84 5.17 -17.82 4.56
N ILE A 85 4.36 -17.78 5.61
CA ILE A 85 4.84 -17.92 6.99
C ILE A 85 4.82 -19.39 7.43
N LYS A 86 3.62 -19.97 7.50
CA LYS A 86 3.43 -21.37 7.92
C LYS A 86 2.02 -21.81 7.55
N GLY A 87 1.90 -22.96 6.89
CA GLY A 87 0.60 -23.48 6.44
C GLY A 87 -0.06 -22.51 5.48
N ASP A 88 -1.31 -22.17 5.74
CA ASP A 88 -2.09 -21.24 4.92
C ASP A 88 -1.86 -19.77 5.27
N LYS A 89 -0.98 -19.49 6.23
CA LYS A 89 -0.71 -18.13 6.66
C LYS A 89 0.37 -17.49 5.81
N PHE A 90 0.12 -16.25 5.39
CA PHE A 90 1.09 -15.48 4.63
C PHE A 90 1.10 -14.02 5.06
N ASN A 91 2.18 -13.33 4.75
CA ASN A 91 2.34 -11.90 5.04
C ASN A 91 1.56 -11.07 4.02
N LYS A 92 0.25 -10.92 4.23
CA LYS A 92 -0.62 -10.12 3.37
C LYS A 92 -0.27 -8.64 3.41
N SER A 93 0.19 -8.16 4.55
CA SER A 93 0.62 -6.77 4.75
C SER A 93 2.00 -6.75 5.37
N ILE A 94 2.84 -5.85 4.89
CA ILE A 94 4.18 -5.63 5.43
C ILE A 94 4.47 -4.15 5.59
N ALA A 95 5.35 -3.82 6.55
CA ALA A 95 5.92 -2.49 6.66
C ALA A 95 7.17 -2.41 5.80
N VAL A 96 7.27 -1.37 4.99
CA VAL A 96 8.44 -1.15 4.15
C VAL A 96 9.56 -0.57 5.03
N PRO A 97 10.77 -1.16 4.99
CA PRO A 97 11.90 -0.63 5.76
C PRO A 97 12.24 0.81 5.40
N SER A 98 12.71 1.55 6.37
CA SER A 98 13.03 2.98 6.21
C SER A 98 14.15 3.28 5.21
N TYR A 99 14.95 2.31 4.86
CA TYR A 99 16.02 2.49 3.86
C TYR A 99 15.49 2.48 2.41
N VAL A 100 14.26 2.07 2.19
CA VAL A 100 13.61 2.14 0.87
C VAL A 100 13.06 3.55 0.72
N GLN A 101 13.52 4.30 -0.27
CA GLN A 101 13.14 5.70 -0.43
C GLN A 101 11.93 5.91 -1.33
N ASP A 102 11.75 5.06 -2.32
CA ASP A 102 10.59 5.10 -3.19
C ASP A 102 10.30 3.70 -3.74
N ILE A 103 9.09 3.50 -4.22
CA ILE A 103 8.64 2.23 -4.81
C ILE A 103 8.02 2.49 -6.16
N ALA A 104 8.61 1.94 -7.21
CA ALA A 104 8.05 1.95 -8.57
C ALA A 104 7.21 0.70 -8.82
N LYS A 105 7.65 -0.45 -8.34
CA LYS A 105 6.96 -1.73 -8.50
C LYS A 105 7.15 -2.65 -7.30
N VAL A 106 6.23 -3.59 -7.19
CA VAL A 106 6.30 -4.69 -6.24
C VAL A 106 6.40 -5.99 -7.03
N GLN A 107 7.35 -6.81 -6.67
CA GLN A 107 7.56 -8.12 -7.27
C GLN A 107 7.28 -9.22 -6.24
N ILE A 108 6.82 -10.33 -6.72
CA ILE A 108 6.81 -11.58 -5.95
C ILE A 108 8.02 -12.37 -6.43
N TRP A 109 8.99 -12.53 -5.56
CA TRP A 109 10.29 -13.09 -5.88
C TRP A 109 10.48 -14.44 -5.23
N CYS A 110 10.87 -15.44 -6.01
CA CYS A 110 11.27 -16.73 -5.45
C CYS A 110 12.74 -16.68 -5.07
N ALA A 111 13.04 -16.63 -3.79
CA ALA A 111 14.42 -16.53 -3.32
C ALA A 111 15.22 -17.81 -3.57
N TRP A 112 14.55 -18.96 -3.67
CA TRP A 112 15.21 -20.22 -3.98
C TRP A 112 15.62 -20.33 -5.46
N ALA A 113 14.72 -19.98 -6.36
CA ALA A 113 14.98 -20.04 -7.81
C ALA A 113 15.63 -18.77 -8.35
N GLU A 114 15.73 -17.71 -7.55
CA GLU A 114 16.20 -16.39 -7.95
C GLU A 114 15.42 -15.87 -9.17
N ALA A 115 14.11 -15.95 -9.10
CA ALA A 115 13.21 -15.64 -10.21
C ALA A 115 12.07 -14.70 -9.82
N ASN A 116 11.76 -13.76 -10.70
CA ASN A 116 10.58 -12.91 -10.59
C ASN A 116 9.35 -13.72 -11.00
N LEU A 117 8.43 -13.94 -10.07
CA LEU A 117 7.21 -14.71 -10.29
C LEU A 117 6.09 -13.86 -10.86
N GLY A 118 6.15 -12.57 -10.67
CA GLY A 118 5.20 -11.59 -11.18
C GLY A 118 5.42 -10.25 -10.55
N GLU A 119 4.95 -9.20 -11.21
CA GLU A 119 5.11 -7.85 -10.71
C GLU A 119 3.88 -6.99 -10.94
N ALA A 120 3.72 -6.00 -10.07
CA ALA A 120 2.69 -4.98 -10.15
C ALA A 120 3.36 -3.61 -10.06
N SER A 121 2.91 -2.67 -10.88
CA SER A 121 3.52 -1.35 -10.97
C SER A 121 2.60 -0.27 -10.44
N PHE A 122 3.16 0.75 -9.82
CA PHE A 122 2.44 1.97 -9.51
C PHE A 122 2.51 2.92 -10.69
N ASP A 123 1.46 3.73 -10.86
CA ASP A 123 1.38 4.72 -11.95
C ASP A 123 2.55 5.69 -11.90
N LYS A 124 2.92 6.11 -10.70
CA LYS A 124 4.12 6.91 -10.42
C LYS A 124 4.86 6.30 -9.24
N PRO A 125 6.19 6.39 -9.20
CA PRO A 125 6.91 5.93 -8.01
C PRO A 125 6.41 6.60 -6.75
N ILE A 126 6.13 5.81 -5.73
CA ILE A 126 5.63 6.30 -4.46
C ILE A 126 6.81 6.75 -3.62
N GLN A 127 6.85 8.03 -3.27
CA GLN A 127 7.89 8.57 -2.40
C GLN A 127 7.61 8.18 -0.96
N LEU A 128 8.56 7.49 -0.33
CA LEU A 128 8.45 7.04 1.05
C LEU A 128 9.22 7.95 2.01
N ALA A 129 9.84 8.98 1.49
CA ALA A 129 10.58 9.95 2.29
C ALA A 129 9.62 10.74 3.18
N GLY A 130 10.12 11.29 4.29
CA GLY A 130 9.33 12.14 5.17
C GLY A 130 8.80 11.43 6.40
N LYS A 131 9.47 10.46 6.78
CA LYS A 131 9.18 9.81 8.05
C LYS A 131 9.55 10.70 9.23
#